data_4499d63c12ef531815221969bd64b570
#
_entry.id   4499d63c12ef531815221969bd64b570
#
_cell.length_a   1.000
_cell.length_b   1.000
_cell.length_c   1.000
_cell.angle_alpha   90.00
_cell.angle_beta   90.00
_cell.angle_gamma   90.00
#
_symmetry.space_group_name_H-M   'P 1'
#
loop_
_entity.id
_entity.type
_entity.pdbx_description
1 polymer ?
#
loop_
_entity_poly.entity_id
_entity_poly.type
_entity_poly.pdbx_seq_one_letter_code
_entity_poly.pdbx_strand_id
1 'polypeptide(L)'
;SEAVKNKWSEKETREAVRKVKARAGEKATPAEILTAQPGNPGTYKIILARTGPYAGKLALDLGFSNHMRLAEVVEDTSLFIEGDILDFTDEQDEIRKSKEADFSRAGQFARNSPVPIPVNRGEAALFTYRAWVQRVLDGDTIEAVVDLGFGITTTQTLRLRGIDAPEIVTRNGMKAKKFVEKRLANSPRVLIKTSQSDKYDRYLVDVFYIDKAGQQQYLNNRLLEQGYAVIVDG
;
A
#
# COMPACT_ATOMS: atom_id res chain seq x y z
N SER A 1 19.18 19.45 21.73
CA SER A 1 18.31 19.71 20.59
C SER A 1 16.88 19.31 20.97
N GLU A 2 16.03 20.30 21.19
CA GLU A 2 14.63 20.15 21.56
C GLU A 2 13.84 19.65 20.35
N ALA A 3 13.28 18.45 20.47
CA ALA A 3 12.24 17.97 19.56
C ALA A 3 10.96 18.78 19.80
N VAL A 4 10.60 19.63 18.87
CA VAL A 4 9.33 20.38 18.87
C VAL A 4 8.20 19.35 18.79
N LYS A 5 7.62 19.03 19.92
CA LYS A 5 6.34 18.30 20.00
C LYS A 5 5.23 19.27 19.59
N ASN A 6 4.82 19.20 18.32
CA ASN A 6 3.61 19.88 17.85
C ASN A 6 2.39 19.21 18.52
N LYS A 7 2.09 19.61 19.76
CA LYS A 7 0.85 19.22 20.45
C LYS A 7 -0.25 20.15 19.94
N TRP A 8 -1.11 19.64 19.07
CA TRP A 8 -2.42 20.26 18.88
C TRP A 8 -3.10 20.38 20.24
N SER A 9 -3.64 21.55 20.56
CA SER A 9 -4.39 21.70 21.80
C SER A 9 -5.64 20.81 21.75
N GLU A 10 -6.13 20.35 22.91
CA GLU A 10 -7.39 19.58 22.95
C GLU A 10 -8.56 20.30 22.27
N LYS A 11 -8.53 21.63 22.29
CA LYS A 11 -9.53 22.49 21.64
C LYS A 11 -9.45 22.40 20.12
N GLU A 12 -8.25 22.44 19.54
CA GLU A 12 -8.03 22.29 18.08
C GLU A 12 -8.38 20.88 17.60
N THR A 13 -8.05 19.86 18.39
CA THR A 13 -8.42 18.47 18.09
C THR A 13 -9.96 18.30 18.15
N ARG A 14 -10.64 18.89 19.14
CA ARG A 14 -12.11 18.86 19.25
C ARG A 14 -12.77 19.64 18.11
N GLU A 15 -12.19 20.75 17.69
CA GLU A 15 -12.75 21.57 16.60
C GLU A 15 -12.54 20.89 15.22
N ALA A 16 -11.38 20.26 15.00
CA ALA A 16 -11.13 19.45 13.80
C ALA A 16 -12.11 18.26 13.73
N VAL A 17 -12.28 17.52 14.84
CA VAL A 17 -13.25 16.40 14.94
C VAL A 17 -14.70 16.91 14.73
N ARG A 18 -15.03 18.10 15.20
CA ARG A 18 -16.36 18.69 15.00
C ARG A 18 -16.59 19.10 13.53
N LYS A 19 -15.56 19.63 12.83
CA LYS A 19 -15.63 19.95 11.40
C LYS A 19 -15.76 18.67 10.56
N VAL A 20 -15.01 17.61 10.88
CA VAL A 20 -15.11 16.30 10.23
C VAL A 20 -16.52 15.70 10.43
N LYS A 21 -17.06 15.76 11.65
CA LYS A 21 -18.42 15.27 11.93
C LYS A 21 -19.52 16.07 11.22
N ALA A 22 -19.34 17.37 11.03
CA ALA A 22 -20.31 18.21 10.34
C ALA A 22 -20.35 17.95 8.83
N ARG A 23 -19.22 17.56 8.21
CA ARG A 23 -19.12 17.26 6.77
C ARG A 23 -19.44 15.80 6.44
N ALA A 24 -19.45 14.90 7.42
CA ALA A 24 -19.79 13.50 7.21
C ALA A 24 -21.25 13.35 6.71
N GLY A 25 -21.39 12.95 5.47
CA GLY A 25 -22.67 12.87 4.76
C GLY A 25 -22.77 13.78 3.53
N GLU A 26 -21.86 14.75 3.38
CA GLU A 26 -21.74 15.56 2.17
C GLU A 26 -20.91 14.79 1.13
N LYS A 27 -21.32 14.83 -0.13
CA LYS A 27 -20.54 14.25 -1.23
C LYS A 27 -19.43 15.22 -1.62
N ALA A 28 -18.24 14.68 -1.88
CA ALA A 28 -17.13 15.49 -2.37
C ALA A 28 -17.47 16.16 -3.71
N THR A 29 -17.05 17.41 -3.86
CA THR A 29 -17.08 18.07 -5.15
C THR A 29 -15.98 17.53 -6.06
N PRO A 30 -16.06 17.67 -7.39
CA PRO A 30 -15.01 17.23 -8.30
C PRO A 30 -13.62 17.81 -7.98
N ALA A 31 -13.54 19.00 -7.38
CA ALA A 31 -12.29 19.62 -6.95
C ALA A 31 -11.67 18.98 -5.69
N GLU A 32 -12.44 18.18 -4.96
CA GLU A 32 -12.01 17.53 -3.72
C GLU A 32 -11.70 16.03 -3.93
N ILE A 33 -11.68 15.55 -5.16
CA ILE A 33 -11.36 14.15 -5.46
C ILE A 33 -9.83 13.95 -5.42
N LEU A 34 -9.40 12.93 -4.68
CA LEU A 34 -7.99 12.54 -4.63
C LEU A 34 -7.55 11.97 -5.97
N THR A 35 -6.29 12.23 -6.32
CA THR A 35 -5.67 11.61 -7.49
C THR A 35 -4.65 10.56 -7.03
N ALA A 36 -4.78 9.35 -7.54
CA ALA A 36 -3.81 8.30 -7.36
C ALA A 36 -3.81 7.37 -8.58
N GLN A 37 -2.64 6.86 -8.91
CA GLN A 37 -2.46 5.84 -9.95
C GLN A 37 -1.71 4.68 -9.32
N PRO A 38 -2.13 3.44 -9.52
CA PRO A 38 -1.36 2.29 -9.10
C PRO A 38 -0.06 2.24 -9.93
N GLY A 39 1.01 1.81 -9.30
CA GLY A 39 2.23 1.38 -9.99
C GLY A 39 2.13 -0.09 -10.41
N ASN A 40 3.27 -0.71 -10.65
CA ASN A 40 3.37 -2.13 -10.98
C ASN A 40 3.84 -2.93 -9.76
N PRO A 41 3.07 -3.92 -9.29
CA PRO A 41 3.57 -4.87 -8.28
C PRO A 41 4.80 -5.61 -8.84
N GLY A 42 5.85 -5.75 -8.03
CA GLY A 42 7.11 -6.38 -8.46
C GLY A 42 8.20 -5.38 -8.87
N THR A 43 7.98 -4.09 -8.65
CA THR A 43 8.98 -3.04 -8.88
C THR A 43 9.60 -2.63 -7.55
N TYR A 44 10.94 -2.71 -7.44
CA TYR A 44 11.67 -2.46 -6.21
C TYR A 44 12.85 -1.52 -6.42
N LYS A 45 13.16 -0.70 -5.40
CA LYS A 45 14.34 0.16 -5.36
C LYS A 45 15.50 -0.57 -4.73
N ILE A 46 16.69 -0.41 -5.29
CA ILE A 46 17.94 -0.87 -4.65
C ILE A 46 18.35 0.15 -3.60
N ILE A 47 18.63 -0.33 -2.42
CA ILE A 47 19.16 0.44 -1.30
C ILE A 47 20.47 -0.16 -0.81
N LEU A 48 21.32 0.67 -0.18
CA LEU A 48 22.44 0.17 0.61
C LEU A 48 21.96 -0.08 2.04
N ALA A 49 21.93 -1.35 2.45
CA ALA A 49 21.56 -1.69 3.81
C ALA A 49 22.53 -1.04 4.82
N ARG A 50 22.01 -0.19 5.70
CA ARG A 50 22.83 0.56 6.66
C ARG A 50 23.04 -0.20 7.97
N THR A 51 22.15 -1.12 8.30
CA THR A 51 22.13 -1.87 9.55
C THR A 51 21.73 -3.34 9.30
N GLY A 52 21.82 -4.14 10.33
CA GLY A 52 21.39 -5.55 10.27
C GLY A 52 22.40 -6.49 9.58
N PRO A 53 21.99 -7.71 9.26
CA PRO A 53 22.89 -8.75 8.72
C PRO A 53 23.42 -8.45 7.32
N TYR A 54 22.81 -7.50 6.62
CA TYR A 54 23.20 -7.08 5.26
C TYR A 54 23.90 -5.72 5.22
N ALA A 55 24.32 -5.17 6.37
CA ALA A 55 24.98 -3.87 6.44
C ALA A 55 26.15 -3.77 5.42
N GLY A 56 26.18 -2.69 4.63
CA GLY A 56 27.16 -2.47 3.58
C GLY A 56 26.93 -3.27 2.29
N LYS A 57 25.80 -3.96 2.15
CA LYS A 57 25.44 -4.70 0.93
C LYS A 57 24.24 -4.05 0.26
N LEU A 58 24.14 -4.22 -1.08
CA LEU A 58 22.95 -3.84 -1.83
C LEU A 58 21.80 -4.80 -1.52
N ALA A 59 20.62 -4.22 -1.33
CA ALA A 59 19.38 -4.92 -1.05
C ALA A 59 18.22 -4.31 -1.82
N LEU A 60 17.19 -5.10 -2.08
CA LEU A 60 15.90 -4.61 -2.55
C LEU A 60 15.07 -4.11 -1.37
N ASP A 61 14.51 -2.93 -1.49
CA ASP A 61 13.48 -2.42 -0.58
C ASP A 61 12.12 -3.02 -0.96
N LEU A 62 11.67 -4.00 -0.20
CA LEU A 62 10.38 -4.64 -0.41
C LEU A 62 9.23 -3.86 0.23
N GLY A 63 9.53 -2.75 0.93
CA GLY A 63 8.56 -2.00 1.72
C GLY A 63 8.23 -2.66 3.06
N PHE A 64 7.41 -1.98 3.87
CA PHE A 64 7.00 -2.46 5.21
C PHE A 64 8.19 -2.90 6.08
N SER A 65 9.31 -2.18 5.98
CA SER A 65 10.59 -2.48 6.66
C SER A 65 11.19 -3.85 6.32
N ASN A 66 10.81 -4.43 5.18
CA ASN A 66 11.39 -5.67 4.69
C ASN A 66 12.41 -5.41 3.58
N HIS A 67 13.55 -6.05 3.68
CA HIS A 67 14.64 -5.96 2.70
C HIS A 67 15.12 -7.35 2.31
N MET A 68 15.48 -7.52 1.04
CA MET A 68 16.06 -8.74 0.52
C MET A 68 17.44 -8.44 -0.05
N ARG A 69 18.47 -9.23 0.30
CA ARG A 69 19.80 -9.03 -0.27
C ARG A 69 19.77 -9.19 -1.79
N LEU A 70 20.34 -8.24 -2.53
CA LEU A 70 20.30 -8.26 -3.99
C LEU A 70 20.90 -9.53 -4.58
N ALA A 71 22.00 -10.05 -3.99
CA ALA A 71 22.65 -11.29 -4.41
C ALA A 71 21.79 -12.57 -4.25
N GLU A 72 20.59 -12.47 -3.67
CA GLU A 72 19.64 -13.60 -3.63
C GLU A 72 18.80 -13.70 -4.90
N VAL A 73 18.72 -12.62 -5.67
CA VAL A 73 17.86 -12.51 -6.86
C VAL A 73 18.62 -12.15 -8.14
N VAL A 74 19.85 -11.68 -8.06
CA VAL A 74 20.73 -11.44 -9.22
C VAL A 74 22.11 -12.07 -8.98
N GLU A 75 22.71 -12.61 -10.04
CA GLU A 75 24.03 -13.26 -9.96
C GLU A 75 25.15 -12.24 -9.83
N ASP A 76 25.16 -11.22 -10.68
CA ASP A 76 26.18 -10.18 -10.69
C ASP A 76 25.62 -8.85 -10.15
N THR A 77 25.90 -8.58 -8.89
CA THR A 77 25.49 -7.35 -8.22
C THR A 77 26.33 -6.13 -8.60
N SER A 78 27.47 -6.31 -9.27
CA SER A 78 28.36 -5.22 -9.68
C SER A 78 27.76 -4.34 -10.79
N LEU A 79 26.71 -4.84 -11.46
CA LEU A 79 25.97 -4.13 -12.50
C LEU A 79 25.00 -3.08 -11.93
N PHE A 80 24.80 -3.01 -10.61
CA PHE A 80 23.77 -2.21 -9.99
C PHE A 80 24.34 -1.28 -8.92
N ILE A 81 23.67 -0.14 -8.75
CA ILE A 81 24.00 0.85 -7.72
C ILE A 81 22.80 1.17 -6.83
N GLU A 82 23.05 1.77 -5.67
CA GLU A 82 22.00 2.31 -4.81
C GLU A 82 21.16 3.34 -5.58
N GLY A 83 19.85 3.18 -5.54
CA GLY A 83 18.89 4.05 -6.23
C GLY A 83 18.31 3.44 -7.51
N ASP A 84 18.94 2.43 -8.10
CA ASP A 84 18.37 1.72 -9.25
C ASP A 84 17.01 1.13 -8.91
N ILE A 85 16.13 1.08 -9.92
CA ILE A 85 14.81 0.47 -9.80
C ILE A 85 14.76 -0.76 -10.70
N LEU A 86 14.45 -1.91 -10.13
CA LEU A 86 14.31 -3.18 -10.84
C LEU A 86 12.85 -3.59 -10.94
N ASP A 87 12.49 -4.15 -12.10
CA ASP A 87 11.15 -4.65 -12.37
C ASP A 87 11.18 -6.17 -12.54
N PHE A 88 10.51 -6.86 -11.63
CA PHE A 88 10.33 -8.32 -11.62
C PHE A 88 8.87 -8.71 -11.91
N THR A 89 8.09 -7.86 -12.55
CA THR A 89 6.65 -8.08 -12.76
C THR A 89 6.38 -9.38 -13.51
N ASP A 90 7.11 -9.65 -14.57
CA ASP A 90 6.91 -10.84 -15.42
C ASP A 90 7.27 -12.13 -14.68
N GLU A 91 8.36 -12.13 -13.90
CA GLU A 91 8.76 -13.28 -13.08
C GLU A 91 7.70 -13.63 -12.04
N GLN A 92 7.16 -12.62 -11.38
CA GLN A 92 6.14 -12.80 -10.36
C GLN A 92 4.84 -13.38 -10.93
N ASP A 93 4.50 -13.01 -12.16
CA ASP A 93 3.32 -13.52 -12.84
C ASP A 93 3.54 -14.97 -13.34
N GLU A 94 4.74 -15.36 -13.75
CA GLU A 94 5.10 -16.74 -14.09
C GLU A 94 5.08 -17.65 -12.85
N ILE A 95 5.66 -17.24 -11.72
CA ILE A 95 5.60 -17.97 -10.44
C ILE A 95 4.13 -18.21 -10.01
N ARG A 96 3.24 -17.27 -10.27
CA ARG A 96 1.81 -17.39 -9.93
C ARG A 96 1.01 -18.25 -10.87
N LYS A 97 1.35 -18.29 -12.15
CA LYS A 97 0.69 -19.15 -13.15
C LYS A 97 0.98 -20.62 -12.88
N SER A 98 2.13 -20.96 -12.32
CA SER A 98 2.46 -22.28 -11.84
C SER A 98 1.66 -22.58 -10.57
N LYS A 99 0.44 -23.11 -10.69
CA LYS A 99 -0.50 -23.40 -9.60
C LYS A 99 0.01 -24.38 -8.52
N GLU A 100 1.18 -24.94 -8.70
CA GLU A 100 1.82 -25.94 -7.86
C GLU A 100 3.25 -25.55 -7.45
N ALA A 101 3.59 -24.26 -7.46
CA ALA A 101 4.92 -23.84 -7.05
C ALA A 101 5.12 -24.14 -5.57
N ASP A 102 5.80 -25.22 -5.32
CA ASP A 102 6.51 -25.49 -4.08
C ASP A 102 7.34 -24.23 -3.76
N PHE A 103 7.01 -23.55 -2.67
CA PHE A 103 7.66 -22.31 -2.24
C PHE A 103 9.18 -22.45 -2.10
N SER A 104 9.70 -23.68 -1.97
CA SER A 104 11.13 -23.99 -1.98
C SER A 104 11.83 -23.65 -3.30
N ARG A 105 11.10 -23.50 -4.40
CA ARG A 105 11.61 -23.18 -5.74
C ARG A 105 11.57 -21.70 -6.11
N ALA A 106 10.91 -20.85 -5.33
CA ALA A 106 10.81 -19.41 -5.63
C ALA A 106 12.21 -18.77 -5.79
N GLY A 107 13.16 -19.13 -4.94
CA GLY A 107 14.54 -18.67 -5.06
C GLY A 107 15.34 -19.27 -6.22
N GLN A 108 14.89 -20.39 -6.83
CA GLN A 108 15.53 -20.97 -8.02
C GLN A 108 15.02 -20.37 -9.32
N PHE A 109 13.75 -19.94 -9.38
CA PHE A 109 13.20 -19.26 -10.54
C PHE A 109 13.87 -17.90 -10.77
N ALA A 110 14.11 -17.14 -9.69
CA ALA A 110 14.79 -15.85 -9.78
C ALA A 110 16.24 -15.95 -10.35
N ARG A 111 16.93 -17.09 -10.13
CA ARG A 111 18.29 -17.30 -10.63
C ARG A 111 18.39 -17.69 -12.10
N ASN A 112 17.30 -18.18 -12.69
CA ASN A 112 17.27 -18.66 -14.09
C ASN A 112 16.58 -17.69 -15.05
N SER A 113 16.06 -16.58 -14.52
CA SER A 113 15.40 -15.55 -15.32
C SER A 113 16.42 -14.56 -15.92
N PRO A 114 16.10 -13.91 -17.05
CA PRO A 114 16.95 -12.87 -17.59
C PRO A 114 17.21 -11.81 -16.52
N VAL A 115 18.45 -11.36 -16.41
CA VAL A 115 18.87 -10.35 -15.42
C VAL A 115 17.92 -9.16 -15.52
N PRO A 116 17.24 -8.77 -14.45
CA PRO A 116 16.33 -7.63 -14.51
C PRO A 116 17.12 -6.38 -14.88
N ILE A 117 16.68 -5.71 -15.92
CA ILE A 117 17.34 -4.49 -16.41
C ILE A 117 16.85 -3.32 -15.55
N PRO A 118 17.75 -2.42 -15.10
CA PRO A 118 17.33 -1.19 -14.45
C PRO A 118 16.32 -0.45 -15.32
N VAL A 119 15.13 -0.19 -14.79
CA VAL A 119 14.08 0.50 -15.53
C VAL A 119 13.99 1.95 -15.05
N ASN A 120 13.99 2.88 -15.98
CA ASN A 120 13.77 4.30 -15.67
C ASN A 120 12.26 4.58 -15.51
N ARG A 121 11.60 3.86 -14.60
CA ARG A 121 10.17 4.03 -14.30
C ARG A 121 9.97 4.95 -13.13
N GLY A 122 10.66 5.96 -12.87
CA GLY A 122 10.44 6.90 -11.79
C GLY A 122 9.91 6.30 -10.46
N GLU A 123 10.13 6.94 -9.35
CA GLU A 123 9.69 6.46 -8.02
C GLU A 123 8.15 6.28 -7.91
N ALA A 124 7.38 6.85 -8.85
CA ALA A 124 5.93 6.72 -8.89
C ALA A 124 5.43 5.28 -9.08
N ALA A 125 6.25 4.37 -9.62
CA ALA A 125 5.90 2.95 -9.79
C ALA A 125 6.11 2.12 -8.52
N LEU A 126 6.92 2.61 -7.57
CA LEU A 126 7.33 1.89 -6.37
C LEU A 126 6.17 1.69 -5.38
N PHE A 127 6.38 0.76 -4.46
CA PHE A 127 5.51 0.50 -3.30
C PHE A 127 4.07 0.17 -3.68
N THR A 128 3.88 -0.49 -4.82
CA THR A 128 2.60 -1.03 -5.26
C THR A 128 2.58 -2.54 -5.05
N TYR A 129 1.55 -3.04 -4.38
CA TYR A 129 1.47 -4.44 -3.97
C TYR A 129 0.10 -5.02 -4.30
N ARG A 130 0.05 -6.33 -4.49
CA ARG A 130 -1.19 -7.09 -4.37
C ARG A 130 -1.45 -7.38 -2.90
N ALA A 131 -2.70 -7.27 -2.47
CA ALA A 131 -3.07 -7.55 -1.11
C ALA A 131 -4.40 -8.30 -1.05
N TRP A 132 -4.57 -9.14 -0.01
CA TRP A 132 -5.81 -9.84 0.29
C TRP A 132 -6.41 -9.25 1.56
N VAL A 133 -7.55 -8.59 1.41
CA VAL A 133 -8.25 -7.99 2.54
C VAL A 133 -8.82 -9.11 3.41
N GLN A 134 -8.37 -9.14 4.66
CA GLN A 134 -8.81 -10.10 5.65
C GLN A 134 -10.03 -9.57 6.40
N ARG A 135 -9.99 -8.28 6.72
CA ARG A 135 -10.98 -7.67 7.59
C ARG A 135 -11.07 -6.16 7.36
N VAL A 136 -12.27 -5.62 7.36
CA VAL A 136 -12.52 -4.18 7.42
C VAL A 136 -12.69 -3.81 8.89
N LEU A 137 -11.83 -2.95 9.42
CA LEU A 137 -11.87 -2.54 10.83
C LEU A 137 -12.88 -1.41 11.03
N ASP A 138 -12.79 -0.38 10.19
CA ASP A 138 -13.75 0.72 10.11
C ASP A 138 -13.86 1.27 8.67
N GLY A 139 -14.42 2.48 8.49
CA GLY A 139 -14.66 3.06 7.16
C GLY A 139 -13.41 3.41 6.37
N ASP A 140 -12.27 3.56 7.02
CA ASP A 140 -11.00 3.96 6.40
C ASP A 140 -9.79 3.12 6.82
N THR A 141 -10.04 2.00 7.51
CA THR A 141 -8.98 1.12 8.01
C THR A 141 -9.29 -0.34 7.71
N ILE A 142 -8.36 -1.02 7.07
CA ILE A 142 -8.46 -2.44 6.71
C ILE A 142 -7.27 -3.22 7.24
N GLU A 143 -7.46 -4.50 7.47
CA GLU A 143 -6.39 -5.46 7.71
C GLU A 143 -6.23 -6.34 6.46
N ALA A 144 -5.00 -6.49 5.98
CA ALA A 144 -4.72 -7.24 4.76
C ALA A 144 -3.41 -8.01 4.85
N VAL A 145 -3.36 -9.14 4.15
CA VAL A 145 -2.11 -9.83 3.81
C VAL A 145 -1.58 -9.19 2.54
N VAL A 146 -0.38 -8.64 2.61
CA VAL A 146 0.30 -7.96 1.51
C VAL A 146 1.37 -8.87 0.93
N ASP A 147 1.37 -9.04 -0.37
CA ASP A 147 2.37 -9.78 -1.12
C ASP A 147 3.53 -8.85 -1.48
N LEU A 148 4.67 -9.08 -0.85
CA LEU A 148 5.90 -8.32 -1.09
C LEU A 148 6.73 -8.85 -2.27
N GLY A 149 6.24 -9.91 -2.93
CA GLY A 149 6.99 -10.64 -3.95
C GLY A 149 7.89 -11.73 -3.37
N PHE A 150 8.54 -12.48 -4.25
CA PHE A 150 9.50 -13.54 -3.90
C PHE A 150 8.96 -14.58 -2.89
N GLY A 151 7.64 -14.76 -2.82
CA GLY A 151 6.98 -15.64 -1.84
C GLY A 151 6.89 -15.06 -0.42
N ILE A 152 7.24 -13.79 -0.23
CA ILE A 152 7.19 -13.11 1.07
C ILE A 152 5.86 -12.38 1.21
N THR A 153 5.18 -12.61 2.33
CA THR A 153 3.95 -11.88 2.66
C THR A 153 4.04 -11.27 4.06
N THR A 154 3.29 -10.20 4.29
CA THR A 154 3.17 -9.58 5.60
C THR A 154 1.71 -9.21 5.87
N THR A 155 1.27 -9.32 7.13
CA THR A 155 -0.07 -8.86 7.54
C THR A 155 0.04 -7.47 8.12
N GLN A 156 -0.76 -6.53 7.58
CA GLN A 156 -0.68 -5.12 7.94
C GLN A 156 -2.06 -4.53 8.22
N THR A 157 -2.10 -3.62 9.19
CA THR A 157 -3.22 -2.69 9.35
C THR A 157 -2.93 -1.46 8.49
N LEU A 158 -3.80 -1.20 7.53
CA LEU A 158 -3.63 -0.19 6.50
C LEU A 158 -4.71 0.88 6.67
N ARG A 159 -4.30 2.17 6.68
CA ARG A 159 -5.22 3.30 6.69
C ARG A 159 -5.34 3.90 5.29
N LEU A 160 -6.55 4.16 4.85
CA LEU A 160 -6.81 4.80 3.56
C LEU A 160 -6.29 6.25 3.58
N ARG A 161 -5.39 6.56 2.65
CA ARG A 161 -4.70 7.86 2.56
C ARG A 161 -5.67 8.98 2.18
N GLY A 162 -5.46 10.16 2.79
CA GLY A 162 -6.12 11.41 2.40
C GLY A 162 -7.60 11.50 2.77
N ILE A 163 -8.13 10.54 3.53
CA ILE A 163 -9.53 10.53 3.97
C ILE A 163 -9.65 10.21 5.45
N ASP A 164 -10.78 10.64 6.02
CA ASP A 164 -11.17 10.28 7.39
C ASP A 164 -12.65 9.90 7.40
N ALA A 165 -12.95 8.69 7.87
CA ALA A 165 -14.30 8.19 8.02
C ALA A 165 -14.80 8.45 9.47
N PRO A 166 -16.12 8.59 9.67
CA PRO A 166 -16.66 8.68 11.01
C PRO A 166 -16.37 7.41 11.81
N GLU A 167 -16.13 7.58 13.10
CA GLU A 167 -15.88 6.49 14.05
C GLU A 167 -16.95 5.39 13.96
N ILE A 168 -16.53 4.13 14.01
CA ILE A 168 -17.38 2.94 13.87
C ILE A 168 -18.54 2.89 14.87
N VAL A 169 -18.38 3.49 16.06
CA VAL A 169 -19.43 3.57 17.07
C VAL A 169 -20.60 4.46 16.64
N THR A 170 -20.45 5.24 15.58
CA THR A 170 -21.50 6.09 15.04
C THR A 170 -22.29 5.35 13.95
N ARG A 171 -23.56 5.79 13.74
CA ARG A 171 -24.38 5.26 12.64
C ARG A 171 -23.72 5.47 11.27
N ASN A 172 -23.03 6.61 11.07
CA ASN A 172 -22.36 6.92 9.81
C ASN A 172 -21.08 6.09 9.63
N GLY A 173 -20.29 5.86 10.71
CA GLY A 173 -19.14 4.97 10.65
C GLY A 173 -19.53 3.53 10.33
N MET A 174 -20.62 3.02 10.92
CA MET A 174 -21.15 1.71 10.55
C MET A 174 -21.58 1.63 9.07
N LYS A 175 -22.12 2.70 8.51
CA LYS A 175 -22.47 2.76 7.07
C LYS A 175 -21.22 2.77 6.19
N ALA A 176 -20.21 3.57 6.56
CA ALA A 176 -18.94 3.62 5.87
C ALA A 176 -18.27 2.23 5.83
N LYS A 177 -18.14 1.57 6.98
CA LYS A 177 -17.62 0.21 7.07
C LYS A 177 -18.38 -0.77 6.17
N LYS A 178 -19.72 -0.81 6.27
CA LYS A 178 -20.55 -1.68 5.44
C LYS A 178 -20.40 -1.39 3.94
N PHE A 179 -20.17 -0.14 3.58
CA PHE A 179 -19.90 0.23 2.19
C PHE A 179 -18.58 -0.40 1.72
N VAL A 180 -17.50 -0.28 2.49
CA VAL A 180 -16.20 -0.88 2.18
C VAL A 180 -16.32 -2.40 2.08
N GLU A 181 -16.92 -3.05 3.08
CA GLU A 181 -17.16 -4.50 3.09
C GLU A 181 -17.89 -4.96 1.81
N LYS A 182 -18.95 -4.25 1.42
CA LYS A 182 -19.72 -4.56 0.20
C LYS A 182 -18.91 -4.39 -1.08
N ARG A 183 -18.01 -3.39 -1.15
CA ARG A 183 -17.16 -3.17 -2.32
C ARG A 183 -16.10 -4.25 -2.45
N LEU A 184 -15.49 -4.63 -1.35
CA LEU A 184 -14.39 -5.59 -1.31
C LEU A 184 -14.84 -7.06 -1.29
N ALA A 185 -16.09 -7.34 -0.93
CA ALA A 185 -16.64 -8.72 -0.90
C ALA A 185 -16.50 -9.48 -2.22
N ASN A 186 -16.56 -8.79 -3.36
CA ASN A 186 -16.42 -9.40 -4.68
C ASN A 186 -14.99 -9.27 -5.26
N SER A 187 -14.11 -8.60 -4.55
CA SER A 187 -12.71 -8.40 -4.94
C SER A 187 -11.83 -8.52 -3.69
N PRO A 188 -11.69 -9.73 -3.13
CA PRO A 188 -10.88 -9.93 -1.94
C PRO A 188 -9.40 -9.59 -2.20
N ARG A 189 -8.96 -9.65 -3.47
CA ARG A 189 -7.65 -9.23 -3.92
C ARG A 189 -7.71 -7.84 -4.50
N VAL A 190 -6.92 -6.93 -3.95
CA VAL A 190 -6.83 -5.52 -4.33
C VAL A 190 -5.39 -5.17 -4.71
N LEU A 191 -5.22 -4.06 -5.42
CA LEU A 191 -3.92 -3.39 -5.51
C LEU A 191 -3.89 -2.30 -4.43
N ILE A 192 -2.78 -2.22 -3.72
CA ILE A 192 -2.51 -1.12 -2.79
C ILE A 192 -1.24 -0.41 -3.21
N LYS A 193 -1.23 0.90 -3.06
CA LYS A 193 -0.02 1.71 -3.17
C LYS A 193 0.22 2.37 -1.82
N THR A 194 1.38 2.10 -1.24
CA THR A 194 1.71 2.65 0.08
C THR A 194 2.44 3.99 -0.06
N SER A 195 2.25 4.83 0.91
CA SER A 195 3.04 6.02 1.20
C SER A 195 3.60 5.91 2.61
N GLN A 196 4.02 7.01 3.20
CA GLN A 196 4.57 7.03 4.56
C GLN A 196 3.55 6.49 5.58
N SER A 197 4.05 5.97 6.72
CA SER A 197 3.21 5.61 7.85
C SER A 197 2.62 6.85 8.54
N ASP A 198 1.45 6.68 9.14
CA ASP A 198 0.87 7.72 10.00
C ASP A 198 1.53 7.74 11.40
N LYS A 199 1.09 8.66 12.24
CA LYS A 199 1.61 8.81 13.62
C LYS A 199 1.34 7.61 14.56
N TYR A 200 0.61 6.61 14.09
CA TYR A 200 0.28 5.37 14.81
C TYR A 200 0.92 4.15 14.16
N ASP A 201 1.98 4.33 13.36
CA ASP A 201 2.68 3.30 12.62
C ASP A 201 1.81 2.49 11.63
N ARG A 202 0.64 3.04 11.21
CA ARG A 202 -0.15 2.44 10.14
C ARG A 202 0.31 2.98 8.81
N TYR A 203 0.51 2.10 7.84
CA TYR A 203 0.81 2.52 6.48
C TYR A 203 -0.39 3.17 5.83
N LEU A 204 -0.16 4.37 5.26
CA LEU A 204 -1.15 5.07 4.46
C LEU A 204 -1.20 4.44 3.07
N VAL A 205 -2.40 4.11 2.59
CA VAL A 205 -2.58 3.39 1.33
C VAL A 205 -3.65 4.01 0.43
N ASP A 206 -3.38 3.95 -0.86
CA ASP A 206 -4.38 4.06 -1.91
C ASP A 206 -4.83 2.65 -2.27
N VAL A 207 -6.14 2.37 -2.28
CA VAL A 207 -6.68 1.03 -2.53
C VAL A 207 -7.45 1.01 -3.84
N PHE A 208 -7.07 0.10 -4.74
CA PHE A 208 -7.72 -0.12 -6.03
C PHE A 208 -8.30 -1.53 -6.07
N TYR A 209 -9.57 -1.65 -6.44
CA TYR A 209 -10.28 -2.92 -6.57
C TYR A 209 -10.96 -3.04 -7.92
N ILE A 210 -11.28 -4.25 -8.34
CA ILE A 210 -12.04 -4.52 -9.57
C ILE A 210 -13.52 -4.66 -9.19
N ASP A 211 -14.37 -3.88 -9.82
CA ASP A 211 -15.81 -3.95 -9.60
C ASP A 211 -16.46 -5.11 -10.38
N LYS A 212 -17.78 -5.26 -10.24
CA LYS A 212 -18.55 -6.33 -10.91
C LYS A 212 -18.55 -6.22 -12.45
N ALA A 213 -18.27 -5.03 -12.98
CA ALA A 213 -18.15 -4.80 -14.42
C ALA A 213 -16.73 -5.05 -14.93
N GLY A 214 -15.79 -5.47 -14.07
CA GLY A 214 -14.39 -5.67 -14.42
C GLY A 214 -13.59 -4.36 -14.49
N GLN A 215 -14.12 -3.25 -14.01
CA GLN A 215 -13.47 -1.95 -14.03
C GLN A 215 -12.68 -1.69 -12.75
N GLN A 216 -11.48 -1.14 -12.88
CA GLN A 216 -10.70 -0.70 -11.74
C GLN A 216 -11.33 0.54 -11.10
N GLN A 217 -11.51 0.49 -9.79
CA GLN A 217 -12.08 1.54 -8.98
C GLN A 217 -11.10 1.95 -7.87
N TYR A 218 -11.05 3.24 -7.56
CA TYR A 218 -10.26 3.80 -6.48
C TYR A 218 -11.13 3.96 -5.22
N LEU A 219 -10.91 3.12 -4.20
CA LEU A 219 -11.78 3.01 -3.03
C LEU A 219 -11.85 4.29 -2.22
N ASN A 220 -10.69 4.98 -2.02
CA ASN A 220 -10.63 6.22 -1.25
C ASN A 220 -11.59 7.28 -1.83
N ASN A 221 -11.57 7.47 -3.16
CA ASN A 221 -12.50 8.40 -3.82
C ASN A 221 -13.95 7.93 -3.75
N ARG A 222 -14.19 6.62 -3.83
CA ARG A 222 -15.58 6.09 -3.75
C ARG A 222 -16.23 6.40 -2.40
N LEU A 223 -15.44 6.45 -1.32
CA LEU A 223 -15.93 6.87 0.00
C LEU A 223 -16.29 8.37 0.04
N LEU A 224 -15.45 9.22 -0.56
CA LEU A 224 -15.70 10.66 -0.68
C LEU A 224 -16.96 10.94 -1.52
N GLU A 225 -17.06 10.34 -2.70
CA GLU A 225 -18.19 10.49 -3.62
C GLU A 225 -19.54 10.11 -2.99
N GLN A 226 -19.52 9.17 -2.05
CA GLN A 226 -20.72 8.69 -1.36
C GLN A 226 -20.99 9.43 -0.04
N GLY A 227 -20.11 10.36 0.37
CA GLY A 227 -20.21 11.08 1.63
C GLY A 227 -19.96 10.19 2.87
N TYR A 228 -19.20 9.10 2.70
CA TYR A 228 -18.82 8.20 3.80
C TYR A 228 -17.50 8.58 4.45
N ALA A 229 -16.75 9.49 3.86
CA ALA A 229 -15.53 10.05 4.40
C ALA A 229 -15.38 11.52 3.96
N VAL A 230 -14.47 12.22 4.59
CA VAL A 230 -14.05 13.58 4.24
C VAL A 230 -12.57 13.61 3.90
N ILE A 231 -12.13 14.60 3.12
CA ILE A 231 -10.71 14.81 2.83
C ILE A 231 -10.00 15.31 4.08
N VAL A 232 -8.82 14.79 4.32
CA VAL A 232 -7.90 15.28 5.33
C VAL A 232 -6.52 15.45 4.72
N ASP A 233 -5.82 16.51 5.13
CA ASP A 233 -4.41 16.69 4.79
C ASP A 233 -3.61 15.59 5.50
N GLY A 234 -2.81 14.85 4.72
CA GLY A 234 -1.96 13.76 5.20
C GLY A 234 -0.63 14.26 5.76
#